data_819fcb01ea31001a22cba542bff3571c
#
_entry.id   819fcb01ea31001a22cba542bff3571c
#
_cell.length_a   1.000
_cell.length_b   1.000
_cell.length_c   1.000
_cell.angle_alpha   90.00
_cell.angle_beta   90.00
_cell.angle_gamma   90.00
#
_symmetry.space_group_name_H-M   'P 1'
#
loop_
_entity.id
_entity.type
_entity.pdbx_description
1 polymer ?
#
loop_
_entity_poly.entity_id
_entity_poly.type
_entity_poly.pdbx_seq_one_letter_code
_entity_poly.pdbx_strand_id
1 'polypeptide(L)'
;MGRLGTAAVLAILLLLAGCSDDEEFFTVVVRALSDQRADGDIGFNPFPEPDGTYLPSQADSTGSLLFGIDEGDGTEYRAFLDFPLDGSTGGGAVPLGAVIVSAYIEVFVNSVEFASTVPTLLDLVPFPMTGLEATDFDSLPIATRAPFDFFRSDIGHHVRIGVTSLMAEAQSLELPDLQLRLLLDFVPEAAGLVELDDGANANLAPLLTVEYR
;
A
#
# COMPACT_ATOMS: atom_id res chain seq x y z
N MET A 1 77.79 -14.86 -22.03
CA MET A 1 77.28 -13.80 -21.18
C MET A 1 76.09 -13.18 -21.88
N GLY A 2 74.82 -13.39 -21.71
CA GLY A 2 73.98 -13.75 -20.63
C GLY A 2 72.68 -13.07 -20.97
N ARG A 3 71.80 -13.73 -21.77
CA ARG A 3 70.46 -13.23 -22.11
C ARG A 3 69.46 -14.02 -21.26
N LEU A 4 69.30 -13.62 -20.02
CA LEU A 4 68.28 -14.11 -19.10
C LEU A 4 67.79 -12.93 -18.30
N GLY A 5 66.70 -12.33 -18.67
CA GLY A 5 66.18 -11.21 -17.91
C GLY A 5 64.88 -10.57 -18.38
N THR A 6 64.23 -11.04 -19.47
CA THR A 6 63.05 -10.36 -20.02
C THR A 6 61.79 -11.22 -20.06
N ALA A 7 61.80 -12.45 -19.58
CA ALA A 7 60.64 -13.35 -19.60
C ALA A 7 59.84 -13.37 -18.29
N ALA A 8 60.35 -12.82 -17.21
CA ALA A 8 59.71 -12.90 -15.89
C ALA A 8 58.75 -11.72 -15.55
N VAL A 9 58.77 -10.63 -16.35
CA VAL A 9 57.92 -9.45 -16.07
C VAL A 9 56.57 -9.50 -16.79
N LEU A 10 56.42 -10.35 -17.83
CA LEU A 10 55.16 -10.45 -18.61
C LEU A 10 54.14 -11.42 -17.99
N ALA A 11 54.54 -12.25 -17.01
CA ALA A 11 53.63 -13.23 -16.37
C ALA A 11 52.85 -12.69 -15.17
N ILE A 12 53.20 -11.50 -14.67
CA ILE A 12 52.53 -10.91 -13.47
C ILE A 12 51.42 -9.92 -13.82
N LEU A 13 51.32 -9.48 -15.09
CA LEU A 13 50.26 -8.53 -15.51
C LEU A 13 48.98 -9.19 -16.01
N LEU A 14 48.89 -10.51 -15.99
CA LEU A 14 47.69 -11.26 -16.47
C LEU A 14 46.81 -11.79 -15.30
N LEU A 15 47.13 -11.49 -14.06
CA LEU A 15 46.37 -11.95 -12.89
C LEU A 15 45.50 -10.87 -12.24
N LEU A 16 45.35 -9.71 -12.87
CA LEU A 16 44.46 -8.63 -12.41
C LEU A 16 43.24 -8.39 -13.34
N ALA A 17 42.91 -9.34 -14.21
CA ALA A 17 41.57 -9.43 -14.74
C ALA A 17 40.68 -9.99 -13.62
N GLY A 18 40.42 -9.18 -12.58
CA GLY A 18 39.38 -9.44 -11.61
C GLY A 18 38.09 -9.56 -12.40
N CYS A 19 37.45 -10.73 -12.35
CA CYS A 19 36.05 -10.85 -12.63
C CYS A 19 35.35 -9.82 -11.77
N SER A 20 34.85 -8.75 -12.35
CA SER A 20 33.70 -8.08 -11.81
C SER A 20 32.57 -9.07 -12.04
N ASP A 21 32.26 -9.88 -11.04
CA ASP A 21 30.96 -10.52 -10.96
C ASP A 21 29.96 -9.36 -10.82
N ASP A 22 29.53 -8.78 -11.92
CA ASP A 22 28.29 -8.03 -12.00
C ASP A 22 27.20 -9.09 -11.77
N GLU A 23 26.86 -9.34 -10.50
CA GLU A 23 25.67 -10.08 -10.16
C GLU A 23 24.50 -9.28 -10.74
N GLU A 24 24.02 -9.71 -11.92
CA GLU A 24 22.75 -9.22 -12.46
C GLU A 24 21.67 -9.67 -11.49
N PHE A 25 21.27 -8.77 -10.58
CA PHE A 25 20.14 -9.02 -9.71
C PHE A 25 18.88 -8.96 -10.54
N PHE A 26 18.31 -10.12 -10.82
CA PHE A 26 17.00 -10.20 -11.44
C PHE A 26 15.94 -9.74 -10.44
N THR A 27 15.10 -8.80 -10.87
CA THR A 27 13.92 -8.40 -10.12
C THR A 27 12.69 -9.19 -10.60
N VAL A 28 11.81 -9.48 -9.65
CA VAL A 28 10.52 -10.12 -9.90
C VAL A 28 9.43 -9.11 -9.63
N VAL A 29 8.43 -9.01 -10.52
CA VAL A 29 7.27 -8.17 -10.33
C VAL A 29 6.04 -9.04 -10.10
N VAL A 30 5.35 -8.80 -8.99
CA VAL A 30 4.12 -9.46 -8.60
C VAL A 30 3.00 -8.43 -8.52
N ARG A 31 1.78 -8.86 -8.85
CA ARG A 31 0.56 -8.07 -8.72
C ARG A 31 -0.46 -8.86 -7.93
N ALA A 32 -1.05 -8.25 -6.90
CA ALA A 32 -2.09 -8.82 -6.07
C ALA A 32 -3.27 -7.86 -6.00
N LEU A 33 -4.49 -8.36 -6.24
CA LEU A 33 -5.70 -7.61 -5.93
C LEU A 33 -5.89 -7.60 -4.41
N SER A 34 -6.60 -6.59 -3.90
CA SER A 34 -7.06 -6.63 -2.53
C SER A 34 -8.07 -7.76 -2.31
N ASP A 35 -8.21 -8.24 -1.07
CA ASP A 35 -9.25 -9.21 -0.72
C ASP A 35 -10.52 -8.48 -0.29
N GLN A 36 -11.45 -8.29 -1.24
CA GLN A 36 -12.72 -7.62 -1.03
C GLN A 36 -13.51 -8.10 0.21
N ARG A 37 -13.28 -9.33 0.68
CA ARG A 37 -13.96 -9.86 1.88
C ARG A 37 -13.37 -9.33 3.17
N ALA A 38 -12.08 -8.98 3.15
CA ALA A 38 -11.39 -8.36 4.28
C ALA A 38 -11.45 -6.84 4.20
N ASP A 39 -11.55 -6.30 2.99
CA ASP A 39 -11.65 -4.86 2.73
C ASP A 39 -12.96 -4.28 3.27
N GLY A 40 -12.92 -3.00 3.61
CA GLY A 40 -14.11 -2.29 4.08
C GLY A 40 -13.79 -0.89 4.56
N ASP A 41 -14.78 -0.26 5.15
CA ASP A 41 -14.60 1.01 5.84
C ASP A 41 -15.30 1.01 7.20
N ILE A 42 -14.89 1.93 8.06
CA ILE A 42 -15.55 2.18 9.34
C ILE A 42 -15.91 3.66 9.39
N GLY A 43 -17.21 3.95 9.45
CA GLY A 43 -17.72 5.28 9.76
C GLY A 43 -17.80 5.50 11.25
N PHE A 44 -17.34 6.64 11.76
CA PHE A 44 -17.59 7.12 13.10
C PHE A 44 -18.51 8.33 13.03
N ASN A 45 -19.78 8.15 13.43
CA ASN A 45 -20.72 9.26 13.58
C ASN A 45 -20.62 9.79 15.00
N PRO A 46 -20.27 11.08 15.23
CA PRO A 46 -20.12 11.64 16.56
C PRO A 46 -21.45 11.83 17.29
N PHE A 47 -22.57 11.57 16.63
CA PHE A 47 -23.91 11.72 17.24
C PHE A 47 -24.58 10.36 17.47
N PRO A 48 -25.36 10.21 18.59
CA PRO A 48 -25.54 11.19 19.67
C PRO A 48 -24.32 11.28 20.58
N GLU A 49 -24.01 12.48 21.02
CA GLU A 49 -22.98 12.68 22.05
C GLU A 49 -23.39 12.06 23.38
N PRO A 50 -22.41 11.65 24.28
CA PRO A 50 -20.95 11.80 24.11
C PRO A 50 -20.27 10.63 23.42
N ASP A 51 -20.94 9.51 23.17
CA ASP A 51 -20.28 8.23 22.83
C ASP A 51 -20.09 8.03 21.32
N GLY A 52 -20.92 8.69 20.49
CA GLY A 52 -20.91 8.45 19.05
C GLY A 52 -21.30 7.01 18.67
N THR A 53 -21.18 6.68 17.37
CA THR A 53 -21.50 5.34 16.86
C THR A 53 -20.50 4.94 15.78
N TYR A 54 -19.91 3.75 15.91
CA TYR A 54 -19.09 3.14 14.87
C TYR A 54 -19.95 2.27 13.95
N LEU A 55 -19.72 2.40 12.66
CA LEU A 55 -20.48 1.74 11.58
C LEU A 55 -19.51 1.00 10.65
N PRO A 56 -19.07 -0.22 11.02
CA PRO A 56 -18.25 -1.05 10.11
C PRO A 56 -19.06 -1.49 8.89
N SER A 57 -18.45 -1.39 7.71
CA SER A 57 -18.99 -1.83 6.44
C SER A 57 -17.95 -2.66 5.71
N GLN A 58 -18.36 -3.72 5.00
CA GLN A 58 -17.48 -4.56 4.22
C GLN A 58 -17.67 -4.32 2.72
N ALA A 59 -16.57 -4.24 1.99
CA ALA A 59 -16.56 -3.92 0.57
C ALA A 59 -17.26 -4.98 -0.29
N ASP A 60 -17.28 -6.25 0.12
CA ASP A 60 -18.00 -7.32 -0.58
C ASP A 60 -19.51 -7.10 -0.66
N SER A 61 -20.07 -6.27 0.23
CA SER A 61 -21.49 -5.90 0.26
C SER A 61 -21.78 -4.55 -0.41
N THR A 62 -20.84 -3.63 -0.44
CA THR A 62 -21.01 -2.26 -0.96
C THR A 62 -20.35 -2.05 -2.33
N GLY A 63 -19.25 -2.74 -2.61
CA GLY A 63 -18.43 -2.57 -3.81
C GLY A 63 -17.65 -1.26 -3.82
N SER A 64 -17.58 -0.55 -2.69
CA SER A 64 -16.83 0.69 -2.53
C SER A 64 -16.30 0.88 -1.12
N LEU A 65 -15.34 1.77 -0.97
CA LEU A 65 -14.67 2.13 0.28
C LEU A 65 -14.71 3.64 0.46
N LEU A 66 -15.03 4.08 1.67
CA LEU A 66 -15.08 5.50 2.02
C LEU A 66 -13.97 5.88 2.99
N PHE A 67 -13.35 7.04 2.78
CA PHE A 67 -12.49 7.68 3.78
C PHE A 67 -12.58 9.20 3.72
N GLY A 68 -12.37 9.86 4.85
CA GLY A 68 -12.54 11.30 5.00
C GLY A 68 -13.73 11.67 5.87
N ILE A 69 -14.30 12.84 5.67
CA ILE A 69 -15.44 13.34 6.45
C ILE A 69 -16.61 13.65 5.52
N ASP A 70 -17.77 13.05 5.82
CA ASP A 70 -19.04 13.46 5.25
C ASP A 70 -19.52 14.73 5.97
N GLU A 71 -19.45 15.89 5.29
CA GLU A 71 -19.89 17.15 5.87
C GLU A 71 -21.44 17.23 6.05
N GLY A 72 -22.19 16.29 5.47
CA GLY A 72 -23.65 16.25 5.59
C GLY A 72 -24.12 15.86 6.98
N ASP A 73 -23.41 14.94 7.64
CA ASP A 73 -23.76 14.45 9.00
C ASP A 73 -22.58 14.42 9.99
N GLY A 74 -21.37 14.78 9.52
CA GLY A 74 -20.15 14.82 10.32
C GLY A 74 -19.51 13.46 10.56
N THR A 75 -19.91 12.42 9.83
CA THR A 75 -19.31 11.08 9.95
C THR A 75 -17.89 11.07 9.38
N GLU A 76 -16.92 10.63 10.18
CA GLU A 76 -15.56 10.33 9.73
C GLU A 76 -15.48 8.88 9.27
N TYR A 77 -14.96 8.66 8.06
CA TYR A 77 -14.72 7.33 7.50
C TYR A 77 -13.22 7.03 7.40
N ARG A 78 -12.86 5.77 7.62
CA ARG A 78 -11.52 5.22 7.38
C ARG A 78 -11.66 3.95 6.56
N ALA A 79 -10.98 3.89 5.41
CA ALA A 79 -10.98 2.74 4.52
C ALA A 79 -9.83 1.78 4.88
N PHE A 80 -10.10 0.49 4.78
CA PHE A 80 -9.18 -0.59 5.07
C PHE A 80 -9.03 -1.49 3.85
N LEU A 81 -7.79 -1.78 3.48
CA LEU A 81 -7.42 -2.61 2.33
C LEU A 81 -6.50 -3.74 2.80
N ASP A 82 -6.79 -4.96 2.38
CA ASP A 82 -5.98 -6.14 2.61
C ASP A 82 -5.40 -6.68 1.31
N PHE A 83 -4.09 -6.85 1.26
CA PHE A 83 -3.39 -7.46 0.13
C PHE A 83 -2.65 -8.72 0.60
N PRO A 84 -3.23 -9.91 0.37
CA PRO A 84 -2.56 -11.17 0.68
C PRO A 84 -1.26 -11.32 -0.11
N LEU A 85 -0.15 -11.59 0.60
CA LEU A 85 1.18 -11.73 -0.03
C LEU A 85 1.50 -13.16 -0.43
N ASP A 86 0.58 -14.11 -0.18
CA ASP A 86 0.71 -15.54 -0.51
C ASP A 86 0.34 -15.88 -1.96
N GLY A 87 -0.17 -14.91 -2.72
CA GLY A 87 -0.63 -15.08 -4.09
C GLY A 87 -2.07 -15.56 -4.24
N SER A 88 -2.85 -15.62 -3.16
CA SER A 88 -4.26 -16.08 -3.18
C SER A 88 -5.17 -15.19 -4.03
N THR A 89 -4.86 -13.89 -4.16
CA THR A 89 -5.61 -12.93 -4.98
C THR A 89 -5.02 -12.70 -6.37
N GLY A 90 -4.02 -13.49 -6.77
CA GLY A 90 -3.44 -13.49 -8.13
C GLY A 90 -2.00 -13.03 -8.20
N GLY A 91 -1.39 -13.17 -9.37
CA GLY A 91 -0.07 -12.63 -9.73
C GLY A 91 1.15 -13.33 -9.10
N GLY A 92 0.98 -14.18 -8.12
CA GLY A 92 2.06 -14.89 -7.41
C GLY A 92 2.33 -14.34 -6.00
N ALA A 93 3.09 -15.09 -5.22
CA ALA A 93 3.44 -14.73 -3.86
C ALA A 93 4.67 -13.80 -3.80
N VAL A 94 4.71 -12.94 -2.79
CA VAL A 94 5.92 -12.22 -2.38
C VAL A 94 6.58 -13.05 -1.27
N PRO A 95 7.77 -13.66 -1.50
CA PRO A 95 8.40 -14.50 -0.50
C PRO A 95 8.74 -13.72 0.78
N LEU A 96 8.62 -14.37 1.93
CA LEU A 96 9.11 -13.81 3.19
C LEU A 96 10.62 -13.53 3.07
N GLY A 97 11.04 -12.36 3.55
CA GLY A 97 12.42 -11.92 3.48
C GLY A 97 12.86 -11.42 2.10
N ALA A 98 11.96 -11.29 1.13
CA ALA A 98 12.27 -10.63 -0.15
C ALA A 98 12.75 -9.19 0.08
N VAL A 99 13.79 -8.79 -0.65
CA VAL A 99 14.25 -7.40 -0.63
C VAL A 99 13.38 -6.57 -1.55
N ILE A 100 12.55 -5.72 -0.99
CA ILE A 100 11.64 -4.87 -1.73
C ILE A 100 12.42 -3.77 -2.46
N VAL A 101 12.27 -3.73 -3.77
CA VAL A 101 12.84 -2.69 -4.65
C VAL A 101 11.88 -1.53 -4.80
N SER A 102 10.62 -1.83 -5.12
CA SER A 102 9.54 -0.86 -5.22
C SER A 102 8.19 -1.50 -4.92
N ALA A 103 7.26 -0.73 -4.37
CA ALA A 103 5.87 -1.14 -4.23
C ALA A 103 4.94 0.07 -4.37
N TYR A 104 3.79 -0.15 -5.01
CA TYR A 104 2.73 0.84 -5.11
C TYR A 104 1.36 0.16 -5.18
N ILE A 105 0.35 0.88 -4.72
CA ILE A 105 -1.05 0.51 -4.94
C ILE A 105 -1.65 1.42 -6.01
N GLU A 106 -2.60 0.89 -6.77
CA GLU A 106 -3.45 1.62 -7.70
C GLU A 106 -4.90 1.47 -7.21
N VAL A 107 -5.58 2.58 -7.00
CA VAL A 107 -6.98 2.65 -6.57
C VAL A 107 -7.79 3.48 -7.57
N PHE A 108 -9.01 3.07 -7.88
CA PHE A 108 -9.89 3.83 -8.77
C PHE A 108 -10.79 4.73 -7.94
N VAL A 109 -10.86 6.02 -8.30
CA VAL A 109 -11.62 7.05 -7.57
C VAL A 109 -13.00 7.21 -8.18
N ASN A 110 -14.04 6.83 -7.44
CA ASN A 110 -15.44 7.00 -7.84
C ASN A 110 -15.92 8.45 -7.61
N SER A 111 -15.62 9.00 -6.42
CA SER A 111 -16.00 10.37 -6.09
C SER A 111 -14.99 11.07 -5.16
N VAL A 112 -14.98 12.39 -5.21
CA VAL A 112 -14.33 13.30 -4.25
C VAL A 112 -15.33 14.41 -3.93
N GLU A 113 -15.86 14.41 -2.72
CA GLU A 113 -16.94 15.28 -2.29
C GLU A 113 -16.48 16.28 -1.23
N PHE A 114 -17.23 17.34 -1.02
CA PHE A 114 -17.07 18.42 -0.04
C PHE A 114 -15.78 19.26 -0.18
N ALA A 115 -14.71 18.72 -0.78
CA ALA A 115 -13.48 19.45 -1.02
C ALA A 115 -12.98 19.28 -2.47
N SER A 116 -12.07 20.13 -2.92
CA SER A 116 -11.33 19.96 -4.17
C SER A 116 -10.06 19.13 -4.01
N THR A 117 -9.58 19.06 -2.76
CA THR A 117 -8.37 18.35 -2.36
C THR A 117 -8.62 17.72 -1.00
N VAL A 118 -8.32 16.44 -0.85
CA VAL A 118 -8.48 15.68 0.39
C VAL A 118 -7.10 15.21 0.85
N PRO A 119 -6.51 15.87 1.86
CA PRO A 119 -5.22 15.46 2.40
C PRO A 119 -5.38 14.11 3.11
N THR A 120 -4.49 13.17 2.79
CA THR A 120 -4.66 11.76 3.15
C THR A 120 -3.41 11.20 3.81
N LEU A 121 -3.60 10.42 4.86
CA LEU A 121 -2.60 9.52 5.44
C LEU A 121 -2.86 8.08 4.99
N LEU A 122 -1.79 7.30 4.93
CA LEU A 122 -1.84 5.87 4.68
C LEU A 122 -1.00 5.15 5.74
N ASP A 123 -1.67 4.32 6.50
CA ASP A 123 -1.10 3.56 7.60
C ASP A 123 -0.94 2.08 7.21
N LEU A 124 0.14 1.45 7.68
CA LEU A 124 0.25 0.01 7.82
C LEU A 124 -0.34 -0.36 9.18
N VAL A 125 -1.47 -1.08 9.19
CA VAL A 125 -2.21 -1.38 10.43
C VAL A 125 -2.82 -2.78 10.33
N PRO A 126 -2.60 -3.67 11.34
CA PRO A 126 -3.23 -4.97 11.33
C PRO A 126 -4.71 -4.88 11.70
N PHE A 127 -5.55 -5.64 11.00
CA PHE A 127 -6.96 -5.82 11.32
C PHE A 127 -7.42 -7.25 11.03
N PRO A 128 -8.56 -7.72 11.60
CA PRO A 128 -9.01 -9.09 11.43
C PRO A 128 -9.47 -9.39 10.00
N MET A 129 -8.99 -10.52 9.41
CA MET A 129 -9.45 -11.03 8.11
C MET A 129 -10.92 -11.49 8.11
N THR A 130 -11.54 -11.60 9.28
CA THR A 130 -12.94 -12.05 9.44
C THR A 130 -13.96 -10.94 9.37
N GLY A 131 -13.50 -9.71 9.16
CA GLY A 131 -14.30 -8.49 9.06
C GLY A 131 -13.86 -7.44 10.07
N LEU A 132 -14.11 -6.18 9.70
CA LEU A 132 -13.75 -5.01 10.50
C LEU A 132 -14.61 -4.89 11.76
N GLU A 133 -13.97 -4.48 12.84
CA GLU A 133 -14.63 -4.19 14.13
C GLU A 133 -14.47 -2.71 14.46
N ALA A 134 -15.37 -2.18 15.31
CA ALA A 134 -15.32 -0.78 15.77
C ALA A 134 -13.95 -0.38 16.36
N THR A 135 -13.26 -1.33 16.99
CA THR A 135 -11.93 -1.15 17.59
C THR A 135 -10.82 -0.92 16.58
N ASP A 136 -11.01 -1.34 15.33
CA ASP A 136 -9.99 -1.17 14.26
C ASP A 136 -9.88 0.29 13.82
N PHE A 137 -10.94 1.08 14.04
CA PHE A 137 -10.96 2.49 13.67
C PHE A 137 -9.76 3.25 14.23
N ASP A 138 -9.49 3.09 15.55
CA ASP A 138 -8.40 3.77 16.26
C ASP A 138 -7.18 2.87 16.52
N SER A 139 -7.07 1.74 15.81
CA SER A 139 -5.89 0.86 15.93
C SER A 139 -4.60 1.62 15.67
N LEU A 140 -3.60 1.38 16.50
CA LEU A 140 -2.30 2.03 16.36
C LEU A 140 -1.58 1.52 15.10
N PRO A 141 -1.11 2.40 14.22
CA PRO A 141 -0.38 1.98 13.05
C PRO A 141 1.02 1.44 13.42
N ILE A 142 1.48 0.45 12.67
CA ILE A 142 2.86 -0.03 12.69
C ILE A 142 3.78 1.02 12.07
N ALA A 143 3.35 1.58 10.94
CA ALA A 143 4.06 2.63 10.21
C ALA A 143 3.05 3.51 9.45
N THR A 144 3.41 4.76 9.21
CA THR A 144 2.62 5.71 8.43
C THR A 144 3.45 6.27 7.28
N ARG A 145 2.88 6.29 6.08
CA ARG A 145 3.47 6.95 4.92
C ARG A 145 3.35 8.47 5.06
N ALA A 146 4.29 9.23 4.47
CA ALA A 146 4.17 10.67 4.34
C ALA A 146 2.83 11.06 3.67
N PRO A 147 2.17 12.15 4.12
CA PRO A 147 0.90 12.62 3.58
C PRO A 147 0.93 12.83 2.06
N PHE A 148 -0.21 12.68 1.44
CA PHE A 148 -0.47 12.94 0.02
C PHE A 148 -1.92 13.38 -0.16
N ASP A 149 -2.27 13.84 -1.35
CA ASP A 149 -3.59 14.39 -1.60
C ASP A 149 -4.34 13.58 -2.66
N PHE A 150 -5.66 13.43 -2.48
CA PHE A 150 -6.60 13.12 -3.55
C PHE A 150 -7.23 14.42 -4.04
N PHE A 151 -7.44 14.49 -5.35
CA PHE A 151 -7.98 15.67 -6.00
C PHE A 151 -9.31 15.35 -6.69
N ARG A 152 -10.19 16.34 -6.79
CA ARG A 152 -11.44 16.19 -7.58
C ARG A 152 -11.17 15.82 -9.05
N SER A 153 -10.00 16.13 -9.59
CA SER A 153 -9.58 15.70 -10.92
C SER A 153 -9.29 14.21 -11.05
N ASP A 154 -9.16 13.49 -9.94
CA ASP A 154 -8.87 12.06 -9.92
C ASP A 154 -10.13 11.21 -10.13
N ILE A 155 -11.33 11.82 -10.06
CA ILE A 155 -12.61 11.14 -10.30
C ILE A 155 -12.61 10.48 -11.69
N GLY A 156 -12.93 9.19 -11.70
CA GLY A 156 -12.94 8.36 -12.90
C GLY A 156 -11.56 7.89 -13.37
N HIS A 157 -10.52 8.04 -12.53
CA HIS A 157 -9.15 7.65 -12.84
C HIS A 157 -8.54 6.78 -11.75
N HIS A 158 -7.50 6.02 -12.15
CA HIS A 158 -6.65 5.34 -11.18
C HIS A 158 -5.62 6.31 -10.60
N VAL A 159 -5.49 6.29 -9.27
CA VAL A 159 -4.45 7.00 -8.53
C VAL A 159 -3.41 5.99 -8.07
N ARG A 160 -2.12 6.28 -8.35
CA ARG A 160 -1.01 5.45 -7.93
C ARG A 160 -0.37 6.02 -6.67
N ILE A 161 -0.27 5.19 -5.63
CA ILE A 161 0.26 5.56 -4.31
C ILE A 161 1.47 4.69 -4.01
N GLY A 162 2.66 5.30 -3.86
CA GLY A 162 3.87 4.57 -3.50
C GLY A 162 3.80 4.05 -2.06
N VAL A 163 4.00 2.74 -1.87
CA VAL A 163 3.95 2.07 -0.55
C VAL A 163 5.23 1.29 -0.25
N THR A 164 6.33 1.60 -0.92
CA THR A 164 7.61 0.86 -0.78
C THR A 164 8.08 0.77 0.67
N SER A 165 7.99 1.85 1.45
CA SER A 165 8.40 1.85 2.85
C SER A 165 7.50 0.98 3.73
N LEU A 166 6.17 1.02 3.49
CA LEU A 166 5.21 0.20 4.24
C LEU A 166 5.38 -1.28 3.88
N MET A 167 5.59 -1.59 2.60
CA MET A 167 5.84 -2.95 2.14
C MET A 167 7.17 -3.51 2.69
N ALA A 168 8.22 -2.70 2.74
CA ALA A 168 9.50 -3.10 3.34
C ALA A 168 9.35 -3.36 4.86
N GLU A 169 8.55 -2.54 5.55
CA GLU A 169 8.26 -2.75 6.98
C GLU A 169 7.45 -4.03 7.18
N ALA A 170 6.41 -4.28 6.36
CA ALA A 170 5.63 -5.51 6.41
C ALA A 170 6.52 -6.76 6.23
N GLN A 171 7.46 -6.71 5.27
CA GLN A 171 8.44 -7.78 5.06
C GLN A 171 9.40 -7.96 6.24
N SER A 172 9.86 -6.86 6.85
CA SER A 172 10.77 -6.91 8.01
C SER A 172 10.12 -7.56 9.24
N LEU A 173 8.80 -7.47 9.32
CA LEU A 173 7.98 -8.05 10.38
C LEU A 173 7.37 -9.40 9.99
N GLU A 174 7.70 -9.93 8.81
CA GLU A 174 7.18 -11.19 8.26
C GLU A 174 5.64 -11.26 8.27
N LEU A 175 4.99 -10.13 7.96
CA LEU A 175 3.52 -10.08 7.89
C LEU A 175 3.04 -10.89 6.68
N PRO A 176 1.98 -11.71 6.84
CA PRO A 176 1.42 -12.50 5.74
C PRO A 176 0.68 -11.64 4.70
N ASP A 177 0.22 -10.45 5.13
CA ASP A 177 -0.58 -9.55 4.34
C ASP A 177 -0.05 -8.11 4.47
N LEU A 178 -0.24 -7.30 3.42
CA LEU A 178 -0.05 -5.86 3.49
C LEU A 178 -1.41 -5.22 3.78
N GLN A 179 -1.67 -4.92 5.05
CA GLN A 179 -2.92 -4.33 5.51
C GLN A 179 -2.77 -2.82 5.69
N LEU A 180 -3.58 -2.07 4.97
CA LEU A 180 -3.48 -0.62 4.87
C LEU A 180 -4.77 0.05 5.33
N ARG A 181 -4.63 1.23 5.97
CA ARG A 181 -5.74 2.11 6.32
C ARG A 181 -5.54 3.48 5.69
N LEU A 182 -6.54 3.95 4.93
CA LEU A 182 -6.64 5.31 4.41
C LEU A 182 -7.50 6.14 5.37
N LEU A 183 -7.03 7.33 5.70
CA LEU A 183 -7.75 8.28 6.55
C LEU A 183 -7.39 9.72 6.18
N LEU A 184 -8.23 10.66 6.59
CA LEU A 184 -7.95 12.08 6.42
C LEU A 184 -6.71 12.47 7.22
N ASP A 185 -5.80 13.26 6.62
CA ASP A 185 -4.75 13.94 7.39
C ASP A 185 -5.37 15.16 8.07
N PHE A 186 -5.48 15.12 9.40
CA PHE A 186 -6.10 16.17 10.21
C PHE A 186 -5.22 17.42 10.32
N VAL A 187 -4.87 18.01 9.18
CA VAL A 187 -4.33 19.36 9.14
C VAL A 187 -5.44 20.39 9.37
N PRO A 188 -5.14 21.63 9.80
CA PRO A 188 -6.17 22.65 9.98
C PRO A 188 -7.03 22.81 8.71
N GLU A 189 -8.35 22.81 8.86
CA GLU A 189 -9.33 22.94 7.78
C GLU A 189 -9.37 21.73 6.81
N ALA A 190 -8.78 20.59 7.17
CA ALA A 190 -8.91 19.37 6.39
C ALA A 190 -10.39 18.95 6.33
N ALA A 191 -10.86 18.65 5.13
CA ALA A 191 -12.23 18.26 4.85
C ALA A 191 -12.25 17.36 3.62
N GLY A 192 -13.42 16.76 3.36
CA GLY A 192 -13.71 16.02 2.15
C GLY A 192 -13.82 14.52 2.37
N LEU A 193 -14.55 13.91 1.46
CA LEU A 193 -14.84 12.48 1.43
C LEU A 193 -14.40 11.93 0.08
N VAL A 194 -13.70 10.80 0.10
CA VAL A 194 -13.28 10.06 -1.09
C VAL A 194 -13.97 8.71 -1.09
N GLU A 195 -14.52 8.33 -2.25
CA GLU A 195 -15.03 7.00 -2.51
C GLU A 195 -14.11 6.30 -3.52
N LEU A 196 -13.61 5.13 -3.15
CA LEU A 196 -12.83 4.25 -4.01
C LEU A 196 -13.69 3.09 -4.48
N ASP A 197 -13.44 2.60 -5.71
CA ASP A 197 -14.06 1.36 -6.19
C ASP A 197 -13.35 0.15 -5.57
N ASP A 198 -14.15 -0.79 -5.10
CA ASP A 198 -13.70 -2.12 -4.67
C ASP A 198 -14.73 -3.19 -5.08
N GLY A 199 -15.35 -2.97 -6.21
CA GLY A 199 -16.33 -3.89 -6.77
C GLY A 199 -15.70 -5.13 -7.40
N ALA A 200 -16.55 -6.04 -7.85
CA ALA A 200 -16.14 -7.30 -8.51
C ALA A 200 -15.41 -7.10 -9.86
N ASN A 201 -15.27 -5.87 -10.34
CA ASN A 201 -14.52 -5.55 -11.55
C ASN A 201 -13.03 -5.42 -11.24
N ALA A 202 -12.27 -6.48 -11.47
CA ALA A 202 -10.83 -6.52 -11.23
C ALA A 202 -10.01 -5.42 -11.93
N ASN A 203 -10.59 -4.69 -12.89
CA ASN A 203 -9.91 -3.54 -13.50
C ASN A 203 -10.07 -2.25 -12.68
N LEU A 204 -10.98 -2.22 -11.73
CA LEU A 204 -11.25 -1.05 -10.89
C LEU A 204 -10.87 -1.32 -9.41
N ALA A 205 -10.86 -2.61 -9.02
CA ALA A 205 -10.47 -3.03 -7.68
C ALA A 205 -9.03 -2.60 -7.33
N PRO A 206 -8.73 -2.33 -6.05
CA PRO A 206 -7.40 -1.96 -5.61
C PRO A 206 -6.36 -3.02 -5.98
N LEU A 207 -5.24 -2.57 -6.53
CA LEU A 207 -4.17 -3.43 -7.06
C LEU A 207 -2.82 -3.04 -6.46
N LEU A 208 -2.20 -3.97 -5.75
CA LEU A 208 -0.82 -3.87 -5.30
C LEU A 208 0.13 -4.38 -6.38
N THR A 209 1.19 -3.63 -6.68
CA THR A 209 2.32 -4.08 -7.48
C THR A 209 3.58 -4.00 -6.63
N VAL A 210 4.31 -5.11 -6.54
CA VAL A 210 5.56 -5.23 -5.79
C VAL A 210 6.68 -5.70 -6.72
N GLU A 211 7.78 -4.98 -6.71
CA GLU A 211 9.05 -5.38 -7.32
C GLU A 211 10.04 -5.76 -6.21
N TYR A 212 10.61 -6.97 -6.29
CA TYR A 212 11.54 -7.49 -5.29
C TYR A 212 12.67 -8.33 -5.91
N ARG A 213 13.69 -8.66 -5.12
CA ARG A 213 14.83 -9.52 -5.46
C ARG A 213 15.21 -10.42 -4.29
#